data_93100d188ef674a6c15ebcdb7a419078
#
_entry.id   93100d188ef674a6c15ebcdb7a419078
#
_cell.length_a   1.000
_cell.length_b   1.000
_cell.length_c   1.000
_cell.angle_alpha   90.00
_cell.angle_beta   90.00
_cell.angle_gamma   90.00
#
_symmetry.space_group_name_H-M   'P 1'
#
loop_
_entity.id
_entity.type
_entity.pdbx_description
1 polymer ?
#
loop_
_entity_poly.entity_id
_entity_poly.type
_entity_poly.pdbx_seq_one_letter_code
_entity_poly.pdbx_strand_id
1 'polypeptide(L)'
;GGGSDGTTASSWALKECANILKKRILEAAIEEADNPPASMGFGFFAKKPAGPSPLKGRKPEDLDLQDGKVVVKADPSIGVPLAQAVKANLFATYSGRPPLALWTHQGKKLDTMNIAMCEVAVDTETGEVEILRFGVVADPGKIMRRTSLESQIDQVMDFTAGCQLYEDFLYDQKTGVKLSTNMFEYKKVGMLDMPRVDLELLETRAGNAAYGSNGISHSLANTHLVIMAIHNAIGKWVDPPATPDKVLKALGKA
;
A
#
# COMPACT_ATOMS: atom_id res chain seq x y z
N GLY A 1 10.59 1.67 1.85
CA GLY A 1 10.15 0.52 1.06
C GLY A 1 9.72 0.94 -0.32
N GLY A 2 9.95 0.09 -1.31
CA GLY A 2 9.49 0.27 -2.68
C GLY A 2 8.63 -0.93 -3.08
N GLY A 3 8.02 -0.92 -4.29
CA GLY A 3 7.27 -2.06 -4.81
C GLY A 3 6.07 -2.49 -3.99
N SER A 4 5.43 -1.58 -3.27
CA SER A 4 4.32 -1.85 -2.35
C SER A 4 4.67 -2.74 -1.15
N ASP A 5 5.95 -2.79 -0.73
CA ASP A 5 6.41 -3.61 0.41
C ASP A 5 5.67 -3.32 1.72
N GLY A 6 5.23 -2.08 1.93
CA GLY A 6 4.37 -1.73 3.06
C GLY A 6 3.09 -2.55 3.10
N THR A 7 2.48 -2.77 1.92
CA THR A 7 1.26 -3.58 1.81
C THR A 7 1.58 -5.08 1.78
N THR A 8 2.59 -5.51 1.04
CA THR A 8 2.84 -6.93 0.80
C THR A 8 3.64 -7.59 1.93
N ALA A 9 4.77 -7.04 2.33
CA ALA A 9 5.65 -7.64 3.33
C ALA A 9 5.29 -7.21 4.76
N SER A 10 5.10 -5.89 4.99
CA SER A 10 4.86 -5.40 6.35
C SER A 10 3.48 -5.81 6.88
N SER A 11 2.45 -5.88 6.03
CA SER A 11 1.13 -6.34 6.46
C SER A 11 1.13 -7.82 6.87
N TRP A 12 1.94 -8.64 6.21
CA TRP A 12 2.13 -10.03 6.61
C TRP A 12 2.77 -10.12 8.00
N ALA A 13 3.88 -9.41 8.21
CA ALA A 13 4.57 -9.39 9.49
C ALA A 13 3.64 -8.90 10.62
N LEU A 14 2.86 -7.86 10.35
CA LEU A 14 1.87 -7.33 11.31
C LEU A 14 0.78 -8.36 11.63
N LYS A 15 0.27 -9.08 10.63
CA LYS A 15 -0.71 -10.15 10.80
C LYS A 15 -0.17 -11.27 11.70
N GLU A 16 1.05 -11.73 11.43
CA GLU A 16 1.68 -12.78 12.25
C GLU A 16 1.96 -12.30 13.68
N CYS A 17 2.43 -11.05 13.83
CA CYS A 17 2.60 -10.43 15.14
C CYS A 17 1.28 -10.34 15.92
N ALA A 18 0.19 -9.96 15.25
CA ALA A 18 -1.14 -9.90 15.86
C ALA A 18 -1.64 -11.29 16.29
N ASN A 19 -1.38 -12.33 15.50
CA ASN A 19 -1.72 -13.73 15.85
C ASN A 19 -0.97 -14.19 17.11
N ILE A 20 0.31 -13.86 17.19
CA ILE A 20 1.15 -14.19 18.39
C ILE A 20 0.60 -13.43 19.61
N LEU A 21 0.31 -12.14 19.46
CA LEU A 21 -0.24 -11.33 20.56
C LEU A 21 -1.60 -11.84 21.02
N LYS A 22 -2.49 -12.18 20.08
CA LYS A 22 -3.79 -12.78 20.39
C LYS A 22 -3.64 -14.04 21.24
N LYS A 23 -2.75 -14.96 20.84
CA LYS A 23 -2.48 -16.17 21.61
C LYS A 23 -2.02 -15.86 23.03
N ARG A 24 -1.05 -14.95 23.19
CA ARG A 24 -0.55 -14.50 24.51
C ARG A 24 -1.63 -13.88 25.38
N ILE A 25 -2.53 -13.09 24.80
CA ILE A 25 -3.66 -12.50 25.52
C ILE A 25 -4.59 -13.60 26.05
N LEU A 26 -4.92 -14.60 25.25
CA LEU A 26 -5.80 -15.69 25.66
C LEU A 26 -5.16 -16.55 26.75
N GLU A 27 -3.86 -16.86 26.64
CA GLU A 27 -3.10 -17.57 27.66
C GLU A 27 -3.05 -16.80 28.99
N ALA A 28 -2.74 -15.50 28.93
CA ALA A 28 -2.70 -14.65 30.14
C ALA A 28 -4.08 -14.50 30.79
N ALA A 29 -5.16 -14.41 29.99
CA ALA A 29 -6.52 -14.33 30.53
C ALA A 29 -6.95 -15.61 31.28
N ILE A 30 -6.49 -16.76 30.83
CA ILE A 30 -6.71 -18.05 31.53
C ILE A 30 -5.89 -18.10 32.80
N GLU A 31 -4.61 -17.72 32.74
CA GLU A 31 -3.73 -17.69 33.90
C GLU A 31 -4.28 -16.79 35.01
N GLU A 32 -4.75 -15.59 34.67
CA GLU A 32 -5.42 -14.67 35.60
C GLU A 32 -6.73 -15.25 36.16
N ALA A 33 -7.47 -16.01 35.34
CA ALA A 33 -8.72 -16.64 35.77
C ALA A 33 -8.51 -17.83 36.69
N ASP A 34 -7.46 -18.62 36.47
CA ASP A 34 -7.11 -19.81 37.25
C ASP A 34 -6.35 -19.43 38.54
N ASN A 35 -5.48 -18.42 38.47
CA ASN A 35 -4.65 -17.93 39.56
C ASN A 35 -4.86 -16.43 39.81
N PRO A 36 -6.05 -16.01 40.27
CA PRO A 36 -6.28 -14.60 40.48
C PRO A 36 -5.27 -14.07 41.54
N PRO A 37 -4.60 -12.94 41.26
CA PRO A 37 -3.65 -12.39 42.21
C PRO A 37 -4.33 -12.17 43.54
N ALA A 38 -3.67 -12.57 44.65
CA ALA A 38 -4.14 -12.32 45.98
C ALA A 38 -4.43 -10.82 46.13
N SER A 39 -5.62 -10.46 46.61
CA SER A 39 -6.00 -9.07 46.74
C SER A 39 -5.03 -8.36 47.70
N MET A 40 -4.03 -7.66 47.14
CA MET A 40 -3.21 -6.73 47.92
C MET A 40 -4.02 -5.45 48.14
N GLY A 41 -4.99 -5.53 49.03
CA GLY A 41 -5.75 -4.41 49.51
C GLY A 41 -5.37 -4.13 50.94
N PHE A 42 -4.65 -3.05 51.19
CA PHE A 42 -4.56 -2.45 52.51
C PHE A 42 -5.92 -1.80 52.81
N GLY A 43 -6.68 -2.38 53.73
CA GLY A 43 -7.81 -1.72 54.37
C GLY A 43 -9.15 -1.80 53.61
N PHE A 44 -10.10 -1.02 54.07
CA PHE A 44 -11.55 -0.96 53.78
C PHE A 44 -11.97 -0.83 52.31
N PHE A 45 -11.04 -0.70 51.36
CA PHE A 45 -11.30 -0.53 49.94
C PHE A 45 -11.04 -1.76 49.07
N ALA A 46 -10.75 -2.91 49.68
CA ALA A 46 -10.62 -4.15 48.94
C ALA A 46 -11.98 -4.56 48.34
N LYS A 47 -12.20 -4.34 47.05
CA LYS A 47 -13.35 -4.91 46.34
C LYS A 47 -13.30 -6.43 46.53
N LYS A 48 -14.36 -6.99 47.13
CA LYS A 48 -14.58 -8.42 47.22
C LYS A 48 -14.39 -9.04 45.82
N PRO A 49 -13.57 -10.09 45.70
CA PRO A 49 -13.39 -10.70 44.36
C PRO A 49 -14.77 -11.07 43.82
N ALA A 50 -15.04 -10.68 42.59
CA ALA A 50 -16.15 -11.22 41.81
C ALA A 50 -16.01 -12.76 41.82
N GLY A 51 -17.11 -13.49 41.78
CA GLY A 51 -17.09 -14.97 41.75
C GLY A 51 -16.13 -15.53 40.70
N PRO A 52 -15.97 -16.84 40.58
CA PRO A 52 -15.00 -17.45 39.66
C PRO A 52 -15.18 -16.91 38.23
N SER A 53 -14.09 -16.54 37.60
CA SER A 53 -14.10 -16.05 36.24
C SER A 53 -14.75 -17.07 35.31
N PRO A 54 -15.59 -16.67 34.36
CA PRO A 54 -16.17 -17.59 33.36
C PRO A 54 -15.11 -18.19 32.42
N LEU A 55 -13.87 -17.68 32.46
CA LEU A 55 -12.73 -18.19 31.68
C LEU A 55 -11.96 -19.29 32.42
N LYS A 56 -12.23 -19.53 33.71
CA LYS A 56 -11.53 -20.49 34.53
C LYS A 56 -11.60 -21.92 33.99
N GLY A 57 -10.46 -22.62 33.93
CA GLY A 57 -10.37 -24.01 33.46
C GLY A 57 -10.57 -24.20 31.97
N ARG A 58 -10.62 -23.13 31.16
CA ARG A 58 -10.74 -23.21 29.71
C ARG A 58 -9.38 -23.29 29.05
N LYS A 59 -9.37 -23.68 27.76
CA LYS A 59 -8.17 -23.71 26.93
C LYS A 59 -8.15 -22.50 25.99
N PRO A 60 -6.98 -22.04 25.51
CA PRO A 60 -6.89 -20.93 24.55
C PRO A 60 -7.71 -21.15 23.28
N GLU A 61 -7.85 -22.42 22.85
CA GLU A 61 -8.62 -22.81 21.65
C GLU A 61 -10.12 -22.56 21.82
N ASP A 62 -10.63 -22.57 23.06
CA ASP A 62 -12.04 -22.35 23.37
C ASP A 62 -12.42 -20.87 23.42
N LEU A 63 -11.43 -19.98 23.36
CA LEU A 63 -11.62 -18.55 23.55
C LEU A 63 -11.32 -17.76 22.26
N ASP A 64 -11.90 -16.58 22.17
CA ASP A 64 -11.64 -15.60 21.13
C ASP A 64 -11.61 -14.17 21.68
N LEU A 65 -11.12 -13.23 20.86
CA LEU A 65 -11.19 -11.80 21.12
C LEU A 65 -12.29 -11.18 20.25
N GLN A 66 -13.30 -10.60 20.87
CA GLN A 66 -14.37 -9.91 20.17
C GLN A 66 -14.76 -8.64 20.95
N ASP A 67 -14.88 -7.53 20.25
CA ASP A 67 -15.36 -6.24 20.77
C ASP A 67 -14.71 -5.82 22.10
N GLY A 68 -13.39 -5.99 22.20
CA GLY A 68 -12.62 -5.63 23.39
C GLY A 68 -12.83 -6.57 24.59
N LYS A 69 -13.34 -7.78 24.36
CA LYS A 69 -13.56 -8.82 25.37
C LYS A 69 -12.85 -10.11 24.98
N VAL A 70 -12.46 -10.89 25.99
CA VAL A 70 -12.15 -12.31 25.82
C VAL A 70 -13.44 -13.07 25.99
N VAL A 71 -13.89 -13.76 24.94
CA VAL A 71 -15.18 -14.46 24.90
C VAL A 71 -14.99 -15.95 24.68
N VAL A 72 -16.00 -16.72 25.09
CA VAL A 72 -16.07 -18.16 24.82
C VAL A 72 -16.58 -18.37 23.41
N LYS A 73 -15.84 -19.08 22.55
CA LYS A 73 -16.25 -19.31 21.14
C LYS A 73 -17.61 -20.00 20.99
N ALA A 74 -17.91 -20.95 21.87
CA ALA A 74 -19.17 -21.68 21.84
C ALA A 74 -20.38 -20.82 22.24
N ASP A 75 -20.14 -19.79 23.08
CA ASP A 75 -21.17 -18.84 23.50
C ASP A 75 -20.54 -17.46 23.70
N PRO A 76 -20.53 -16.59 22.68
CA PRO A 76 -19.92 -15.26 22.77
C PRO A 76 -20.60 -14.30 23.77
N SER A 77 -21.76 -14.62 24.30
CA SER A 77 -22.40 -13.85 25.37
C SER A 77 -21.62 -13.97 26.69
N ILE A 78 -20.87 -15.06 26.85
CA ILE A 78 -20.01 -15.32 27.99
C ILE A 78 -18.64 -14.70 27.70
N GLY A 79 -18.32 -13.61 28.35
CA GLY A 79 -17.03 -12.92 28.13
C GLY A 79 -16.63 -11.99 29.26
N VAL A 80 -15.35 -11.66 29.28
CA VAL A 80 -14.73 -10.75 30.25
C VAL A 80 -14.06 -9.59 29.48
N PRO A 81 -14.30 -8.33 29.86
CA PRO A 81 -13.59 -7.20 29.26
C PRO A 81 -12.08 -7.39 29.31
N LEU A 82 -11.38 -7.07 28.20
CA LEU A 82 -9.93 -7.32 28.08
C LEU A 82 -9.13 -6.70 29.25
N ALA A 83 -9.47 -5.48 29.66
CA ALA A 83 -8.82 -4.79 30.77
C ALA A 83 -9.02 -5.47 32.15
N GLN A 84 -10.02 -6.36 32.27
CA GLN A 84 -10.26 -7.16 33.48
C GLN A 84 -9.66 -8.57 33.35
N ALA A 85 -9.61 -9.10 32.12
CA ALA A 85 -9.10 -10.43 31.83
C ALA A 85 -7.57 -10.49 31.82
N VAL A 86 -6.91 -9.39 31.48
CA VAL A 86 -5.43 -9.34 31.35
C VAL A 86 -4.92 -8.10 32.06
N LYS A 87 -4.08 -8.29 33.05
CA LYS A 87 -3.44 -7.22 33.83
C LYS A 87 -1.99 -6.99 33.46
N ALA A 88 -1.37 -7.96 32.83
CA ALA A 88 0.02 -7.88 32.40
C ALA A 88 0.18 -7.01 31.16
N ASN A 89 1.32 -6.32 31.07
CA ASN A 89 1.74 -5.69 29.82
C ASN A 89 2.24 -6.77 28.86
N LEU A 90 1.48 -7.00 27.80
CA LEU A 90 1.83 -7.99 26.77
C LEU A 90 2.33 -7.30 25.53
N PHE A 91 3.35 -7.86 24.91
CA PHE A 91 3.86 -7.47 23.62
C PHE A 91 4.16 -8.69 22.76
N ALA A 92 4.18 -8.51 21.47
CA ALA A 92 4.61 -9.54 20.53
C ALA A 92 5.58 -8.94 19.52
N THR A 93 6.51 -9.76 19.07
CA THR A 93 7.44 -9.44 18.00
C THR A 93 7.39 -10.56 16.97
N TYR A 94 7.53 -10.21 15.72
CA TYR A 94 7.69 -11.14 14.62
C TYR A 94 8.83 -10.69 13.73
N SER A 95 9.73 -11.62 13.42
CA SER A 95 10.79 -11.41 12.45
C SER A 95 10.71 -12.56 11.44
N GLY A 96 10.43 -12.23 10.21
CA GLY A 96 10.28 -13.21 9.14
C GLY A 96 9.88 -12.56 7.83
N ARG A 97 9.99 -13.32 6.76
CA ARG A 97 9.52 -12.93 5.43
C ARG A 97 8.22 -13.65 5.12
N PRO A 98 7.34 -13.07 4.30
CA PRO A 98 6.22 -13.82 3.76
C PRO A 98 6.73 -15.07 3.04
N PRO A 99 5.93 -16.15 3.00
CA PRO A 99 6.30 -17.35 2.28
C PRO A 99 6.72 -17.04 0.85
N LEU A 100 7.79 -17.67 0.36
CA LEU A 100 8.34 -17.42 -0.98
C LEU A 100 7.27 -17.60 -2.08
N ALA A 101 6.32 -18.48 -1.86
CA ALA A 101 5.16 -18.68 -2.75
C ALA A 101 4.32 -17.43 -2.98
N LEU A 102 4.39 -16.41 -2.10
CA LEU A 102 3.73 -15.12 -2.30
C LEU A 102 4.51 -14.20 -3.25
N TRP A 103 5.81 -14.44 -3.43
CA TRP A 103 6.70 -13.65 -4.28
C TRP A 103 6.98 -14.31 -5.61
N THR A 104 6.94 -15.64 -5.64
CA THR A 104 7.16 -16.42 -6.85
C THR A 104 5.81 -16.82 -7.41
N HIS A 105 5.55 -16.48 -8.65
CA HIS A 105 4.36 -16.87 -9.38
C HIS A 105 4.26 -18.38 -9.66
N GLN A 106 4.95 -19.21 -8.87
CA GLN A 106 4.98 -20.66 -9.02
C GLN A 106 3.58 -21.23 -8.81
N GLY A 107 2.89 -21.46 -9.91
CA GLY A 107 1.60 -22.13 -9.94
C GLY A 107 0.36 -21.28 -9.64
N LYS A 108 0.51 -19.97 -9.38
CA LYS A 108 -0.63 -19.05 -9.26
C LYS A 108 -0.63 -18.04 -10.39
N LYS A 109 -1.77 -17.82 -11.01
CA LYS A 109 -1.98 -16.70 -11.94
C LYS A 109 -1.75 -15.38 -11.19
N LEU A 110 -1.17 -14.40 -11.89
CA LEU A 110 -1.27 -13.00 -11.47
C LEU A 110 -2.74 -12.62 -11.58
N ASP A 111 -3.41 -12.56 -10.45
CA ASP A 111 -4.84 -12.29 -10.40
C ASP A 111 -5.14 -10.79 -10.30
N THR A 112 -4.12 -9.94 -10.52
CA THR A 112 -4.27 -8.49 -10.52
C THR A 112 -3.77 -7.90 -11.83
N MET A 113 -4.51 -6.93 -12.33
CA MET A 113 -4.23 -6.26 -13.60
C MET A 113 -4.38 -4.76 -13.45
N ASN A 114 -3.64 -4.03 -14.26
CA ASN A 114 -3.77 -2.60 -14.42
C ASN A 114 -3.82 -2.25 -15.91
N ILE A 115 -4.76 -1.40 -16.28
CA ILE A 115 -4.88 -0.84 -17.62
C ILE A 115 -4.84 0.67 -17.46
N ALA A 116 -4.00 1.33 -18.24
CA ALA A 116 -3.92 2.78 -18.25
C ALA A 116 -4.01 3.32 -19.68
N MET A 117 -4.58 4.51 -19.81
CA MET A 117 -4.77 5.24 -21.05
C MET A 117 -4.33 6.69 -20.87
N CYS A 118 -3.87 7.29 -21.96
CA CYS A 118 -3.49 8.70 -21.99
C CYS A 118 -4.04 9.34 -23.26
N GLU A 119 -4.57 10.55 -23.13
CA GLU A 119 -4.98 11.40 -24.22
C GLU A 119 -4.15 12.68 -24.18
N VAL A 120 -3.60 13.08 -25.32
CA VAL A 120 -2.75 14.28 -25.47
C VAL A 120 -3.22 15.17 -26.60
N ALA A 121 -2.98 16.47 -26.49
CA ALA A 121 -2.98 17.41 -27.58
C ALA A 121 -1.53 17.78 -27.91
N VAL A 122 -1.19 17.82 -29.20
CA VAL A 122 0.14 18.23 -29.68
C VAL A 122 -0.03 19.45 -30.56
N ASP A 123 0.53 20.58 -30.15
CA ASP A 123 0.64 21.74 -31.02
C ASP A 123 1.78 21.52 -32.01
N THR A 124 1.43 21.34 -33.26
CA THR A 124 2.40 21.06 -34.33
C THR A 124 3.20 22.29 -34.79
N GLU A 125 2.86 23.48 -34.31
CA GLU A 125 3.60 24.72 -34.62
C GLU A 125 4.60 25.08 -33.53
N THR A 126 4.26 24.87 -32.28
CA THR A 126 5.13 25.15 -31.14
C THR A 126 5.88 23.91 -30.66
N GLY A 127 5.36 22.70 -30.91
CA GLY A 127 5.86 21.44 -30.40
C GLY A 127 5.40 21.14 -28.97
N GLU A 128 4.56 21.99 -28.37
CA GLU A 128 4.04 21.77 -27.02
C GLU A 128 3.09 20.58 -26.98
N VAL A 129 3.16 19.83 -25.88
CA VAL A 129 2.31 18.67 -25.60
C VAL A 129 1.55 18.91 -24.31
N GLU A 130 0.24 18.88 -24.40
CA GLU A 130 -0.67 18.93 -23.25
C GLU A 130 -1.27 17.56 -22.99
N ILE A 131 -1.23 17.08 -21.75
CA ILE A 131 -1.92 15.88 -21.33
C ILE A 131 -3.36 16.27 -20.98
N LEU A 132 -4.31 15.85 -21.81
CA LEU A 132 -5.72 16.15 -21.62
C LEU A 132 -6.37 15.26 -20.57
N ARG A 133 -5.95 13.99 -20.50
CA ARG A 133 -6.59 12.99 -19.67
C ARG A 133 -5.72 11.79 -19.41
N PHE A 134 -5.75 11.30 -18.16
CA PHE A 134 -5.35 9.94 -17.78
C PHE A 134 -6.56 9.12 -17.36
N GLY A 135 -6.66 7.88 -17.84
CA GLY A 135 -7.62 6.89 -17.36
C GLY A 135 -6.88 5.67 -16.81
N VAL A 136 -7.25 5.21 -15.63
CA VAL A 136 -6.64 4.03 -14.99
C VAL A 136 -7.73 3.12 -14.43
N VAL A 137 -7.66 1.84 -14.80
CA VAL A 137 -8.42 0.77 -14.14
C VAL A 137 -7.42 -0.15 -13.47
N ALA A 138 -7.51 -0.30 -12.16
CA ALA A 138 -6.57 -1.10 -11.38
C ALA A 138 -7.27 -2.10 -10.47
N ASP A 139 -6.71 -3.31 -10.38
CA ASP A 139 -7.10 -4.31 -9.38
C ASP A 139 -5.97 -4.49 -8.36
N PRO A 140 -6.01 -3.78 -7.23
CA PRO A 140 -5.03 -3.92 -6.16
C PRO A 140 -5.30 -5.11 -5.24
N GLY A 141 -6.23 -6.01 -5.59
CA GLY A 141 -6.79 -6.98 -4.68
C GLY A 141 -7.67 -6.32 -3.61
N LYS A 142 -7.47 -6.68 -2.33
CA LYS A 142 -8.14 -6.00 -1.22
C LYS A 142 -7.67 -4.56 -1.07
N ILE A 143 -8.59 -3.61 -1.15
CA ILE A 143 -8.30 -2.20 -0.88
C ILE A 143 -8.22 -1.98 0.64
N MET A 144 -7.00 -1.75 1.14
CA MET A 144 -6.77 -1.52 2.57
C MET A 144 -7.13 -0.09 3.00
N ARG A 145 -6.74 0.89 2.18
CA ARG A 145 -7.08 2.31 2.37
C ARG A 145 -7.18 3.00 1.02
N ARG A 146 -8.39 3.39 0.65
CA ARG A 146 -8.72 3.93 -0.67
C ARG A 146 -7.93 5.21 -0.99
N THR A 147 -7.96 6.21 -0.13
CA THR A 147 -7.25 7.49 -0.33
C THR A 147 -5.74 7.32 -0.53
N SER A 148 -5.11 6.42 0.22
CA SER A 148 -3.66 6.16 0.05
C SER A 148 -3.37 5.45 -1.27
N LEU A 149 -4.27 4.58 -1.71
CA LEU A 149 -4.14 3.88 -2.98
C LEU A 149 -4.31 4.84 -4.16
N GLU A 150 -5.32 5.70 -4.12
CA GLU A 150 -5.56 6.75 -5.11
C GLU A 150 -4.33 7.66 -5.24
N SER A 151 -3.79 8.17 -4.11
CA SER A 151 -2.58 8.99 -4.11
C SER A 151 -1.35 8.28 -4.69
N GLN A 152 -1.25 6.97 -4.55
CA GLN A 152 -0.16 6.21 -5.16
C GLN A 152 -0.32 6.06 -6.68
N ILE A 153 -1.54 5.99 -7.16
CA ILE A 153 -1.82 5.97 -8.61
C ILE A 153 -1.57 7.35 -9.22
N ASP A 154 -2.02 8.42 -8.56
CA ASP A 154 -1.71 9.80 -8.96
C ASP A 154 -0.20 10.03 -9.06
N GLN A 155 0.58 9.54 -8.07
CA GLN A 155 2.04 9.60 -8.10
C GLN A 155 2.64 8.88 -9.32
N VAL A 156 2.09 7.74 -9.72
CA VAL A 156 2.56 7.02 -10.91
C VAL A 156 2.30 7.82 -12.19
N MET A 157 1.16 8.51 -12.27
CA MET A 157 0.85 9.37 -13.41
C MET A 157 1.75 10.61 -13.43
N ASP A 158 2.06 11.19 -12.26
CA ASP A 158 3.04 12.26 -12.12
C ASP A 158 4.43 11.84 -12.65
N PHE A 159 4.92 10.65 -12.25
CA PHE A 159 6.15 10.10 -12.81
C PHE A 159 6.06 9.90 -14.33
N THR A 160 4.92 9.42 -14.81
CA THR A 160 4.70 9.18 -16.24
C THR A 160 4.79 10.49 -17.02
N ALA A 161 4.13 11.54 -16.57
CA ALA A 161 4.19 12.85 -17.19
C ALA A 161 5.60 13.46 -17.08
N GLY A 162 6.18 13.42 -15.87
CA GLY A 162 7.49 13.99 -15.57
C GLY A 162 8.59 13.41 -16.46
N CYS A 163 8.76 12.10 -16.44
CA CYS A 163 9.81 11.43 -17.22
C CYS A 163 9.64 11.57 -18.73
N GLN A 164 8.42 11.76 -19.22
CA GLN A 164 8.17 11.79 -20.65
C GLN A 164 8.09 13.18 -21.28
N LEU A 165 7.86 14.22 -20.48
CA LEU A 165 7.74 15.58 -20.98
C LEU A 165 8.79 16.55 -20.45
N TYR A 166 9.32 16.36 -19.22
CA TYR A 166 10.06 17.41 -18.52
C TYR A 166 11.40 16.97 -17.97
N GLU A 167 11.50 15.77 -17.38
CA GLU A 167 12.65 15.39 -16.55
C GLU A 167 13.81 14.88 -17.40
N ASP A 168 14.97 15.51 -17.26
CA ASP A 168 16.21 15.09 -17.92
C ASP A 168 17.41 15.26 -17.01
N PHE A 169 18.31 14.25 -17.03
CA PHE A 169 19.59 14.30 -16.38
C PHE A 169 20.68 14.73 -17.36
N LEU A 170 20.95 16.00 -17.38
CA LEU A 170 21.97 16.56 -18.26
C LEU A 170 23.37 16.35 -17.69
N TYR A 171 24.26 15.80 -18.50
CA TYR A 171 25.66 15.59 -18.19
C TYR A 171 26.55 16.23 -19.26
N ASP A 172 27.63 16.86 -18.82
CA ASP A 172 28.70 17.25 -19.74
C ASP A 172 29.34 15.96 -20.31
N GLN A 173 29.25 15.79 -21.61
CA GLN A 173 29.68 14.55 -22.28
C GLN A 173 31.20 14.34 -22.24
N LYS A 174 31.98 15.35 -21.97
CA LYS A 174 33.44 15.26 -21.90
C LYS A 174 33.95 14.98 -20.51
N THR A 175 33.32 15.58 -19.51
CA THR A 175 33.78 15.51 -18.12
C THR A 175 32.96 14.60 -17.25
N GLY A 176 31.72 14.21 -17.66
CA GLY A 176 30.80 13.47 -16.87
C GLY A 176 30.14 14.27 -15.74
N VAL A 177 30.41 15.58 -15.66
CA VAL A 177 29.81 16.43 -14.64
C VAL A 177 28.32 16.59 -14.87
N LYS A 178 27.52 16.37 -13.82
CA LYS A 178 26.07 16.57 -13.84
C LYS A 178 25.75 18.06 -13.91
N LEU A 179 24.97 18.47 -14.89
CA LEU A 179 24.56 19.85 -15.13
C LEU A 179 23.22 20.19 -14.47
N SER A 180 22.27 19.26 -14.45
CA SER A 180 20.98 19.44 -13.77
C SER A 180 21.09 19.06 -12.27
N THR A 181 21.71 19.92 -11.46
CA THR A 181 22.10 19.62 -10.07
C THR A 181 21.08 20.06 -9.02
N ASN A 182 20.10 20.85 -9.39
CA ASN A 182 19.13 21.44 -8.48
C ASN A 182 17.75 21.55 -9.15
N MET A 183 16.72 21.90 -8.36
CA MET A 183 15.32 21.98 -8.83
C MET A 183 15.04 23.10 -9.83
N PHE A 184 15.96 24.03 -10.01
CA PHE A 184 15.84 25.06 -11.02
C PHE A 184 16.21 24.55 -12.42
N GLU A 185 17.23 23.69 -12.48
CA GLU A 185 17.74 23.10 -13.72
C GLU A 185 17.05 21.77 -14.05
N TYR A 186 16.77 20.94 -13.03
CA TYR A 186 16.01 19.71 -13.19
C TYR A 186 14.51 20.02 -13.17
N LYS A 187 13.91 19.99 -14.33
CA LYS A 187 12.46 20.30 -14.49
C LYS A 187 11.61 19.16 -13.96
N LYS A 188 10.54 19.54 -13.26
CA LYS A 188 9.50 18.64 -12.83
C LYS A 188 8.14 19.15 -13.27
N VAL A 189 7.22 18.21 -13.47
CA VAL A 189 5.81 18.49 -13.67
C VAL A 189 5.25 19.20 -12.43
N GLY A 190 4.48 20.25 -12.63
CA GLY A 190 3.78 20.98 -11.59
C GLY A 190 2.35 20.47 -11.40
N MET A 191 1.71 20.87 -10.31
CA MET A 191 0.33 20.46 -10.03
C MET A 191 -0.68 20.96 -11.09
N LEU A 192 -0.36 22.07 -11.76
CA LEU A 192 -1.23 22.65 -12.81
C LEU A 192 -1.07 21.96 -14.17
N ASP A 193 0.06 21.24 -14.35
CA ASP A 193 0.36 20.53 -15.58
C ASP A 193 -0.28 19.12 -15.61
N MET A 194 -0.78 18.67 -14.45
CA MET A 194 -1.39 17.35 -14.32
C MET A 194 -2.90 17.42 -14.45
N PRO A 195 -3.48 16.66 -15.39
CA PRO A 195 -4.92 16.48 -15.45
C PRO A 195 -5.39 15.59 -14.28
N ARG A 196 -6.68 15.67 -13.97
CA ARG A 196 -7.29 14.71 -13.05
C ARG A 196 -7.21 13.31 -13.66
N VAL A 197 -6.85 12.33 -12.82
CA VAL A 197 -6.86 10.92 -13.21
C VAL A 197 -8.26 10.35 -13.05
N ASP A 198 -8.83 9.84 -14.13
CA ASP A 198 -10.08 9.06 -14.10
C ASP A 198 -9.75 7.65 -13.65
N LEU A 199 -10.06 7.35 -12.39
CA LEU A 199 -9.65 6.12 -11.74
C LEU A 199 -10.83 5.22 -11.42
N GLU A 200 -10.75 3.97 -11.85
CA GLU A 200 -11.63 2.89 -11.41
C GLU A 200 -10.84 1.80 -10.68
N LEU A 201 -11.29 1.44 -9.49
CA LEU A 201 -10.68 0.42 -8.65
C LEU A 201 -11.59 -0.80 -8.56
N LEU A 202 -11.06 -1.93 -9.01
CA LEU A 202 -11.69 -3.24 -8.85
C LEU A 202 -11.18 -3.88 -7.55
N GLU A 203 -12.06 -4.50 -6.77
CA GLU A 203 -11.70 -5.17 -5.53
C GLU A 203 -12.00 -6.67 -5.62
N THR A 204 -11.14 -7.41 -6.34
CA THR A 204 -11.30 -8.86 -6.52
C THR A 204 -10.84 -9.68 -5.31
N ARG A 205 -10.05 -9.07 -4.39
CA ARG A 205 -9.44 -9.72 -3.21
C ARG A 205 -8.53 -10.90 -3.56
N ALA A 206 -8.08 -10.98 -4.79
CA ALA A 206 -7.23 -12.06 -5.30
C ALA A 206 -5.73 -11.86 -4.99
N GLY A 207 -5.40 -10.87 -4.16
CA GLY A 207 -4.01 -10.52 -3.82
C GLY A 207 -3.27 -11.56 -2.99
N ASN A 208 -1.95 -11.54 -3.10
CA ASN A 208 -1.05 -12.48 -2.42
C ASN A 208 -0.59 -12.00 -1.03
N ALA A 209 -0.77 -10.73 -0.70
CA ALA A 209 -0.45 -10.18 0.61
C ALA A 209 -1.48 -10.56 1.68
N ALA A 210 -1.26 -10.14 2.91
CA ALA A 210 -2.24 -10.32 3.97
C ALA A 210 -3.61 -9.77 3.55
N TYR A 211 -4.66 -10.52 3.85
CA TYR A 211 -6.05 -10.17 3.55
C TYR A 211 -6.40 -10.06 2.05
N GLY A 212 -5.56 -10.58 1.15
CA GLY A 212 -5.82 -10.56 -0.28
C GLY A 212 -5.51 -9.23 -0.98
N SER A 213 -4.63 -8.41 -0.42
CA SER A 213 -4.14 -7.17 -1.04
C SER A 213 -2.88 -7.42 -1.88
N ASN A 214 -2.62 -6.58 -2.88
CA ASN A 214 -1.37 -6.58 -3.67
C ASN A 214 -0.69 -5.21 -3.72
N GLY A 215 -1.38 -4.16 -3.33
CA GLY A 215 -0.91 -2.78 -3.58
C GLY A 215 -0.94 -2.43 -5.08
N ILE A 216 -0.05 -1.55 -5.51
CA ILE A 216 -0.07 -0.99 -6.87
C ILE A 216 1.27 -1.14 -7.63
N SER A 217 2.15 -2.03 -7.19
CA SER A 217 3.49 -2.17 -7.79
C SER A 217 3.47 -2.40 -9.31
N HIS A 218 2.43 -3.05 -9.81
CA HIS A 218 2.21 -3.29 -11.24
C HIS A 218 1.85 -2.00 -12.02
N SER A 219 1.36 -0.96 -11.37
CA SER A 219 1.01 0.31 -12.02
C SER A 219 2.22 1.08 -12.54
N LEU A 220 3.42 0.78 -12.06
CA LEU A 220 4.68 1.39 -12.52
C LEU A 220 5.03 1.05 -13.98
N ALA A 221 4.39 0.06 -14.58
CA ALA A 221 4.61 -0.31 -15.98
C ALA A 221 4.07 0.71 -17.00
N ASN A 222 3.39 1.77 -16.56
CA ASN A 222 2.71 2.73 -17.44
C ASN A 222 3.58 3.92 -17.87
N THR A 223 4.87 3.89 -17.60
CA THR A 223 5.81 5.02 -17.85
C THR A 223 6.02 5.38 -19.32
N HIS A 224 5.40 4.70 -20.27
CA HIS A 224 5.52 4.96 -21.72
C HIS A 224 4.24 5.55 -22.35
N LEU A 225 3.18 5.77 -21.59
CA LEU A 225 1.85 6.14 -22.10
C LEU A 225 1.84 7.45 -22.90
N VAL A 226 2.53 8.48 -22.38
CA VAL A 226 2.51 9.81 -23.02
C VAL A 226 3.23 9.77 -24.37
N ILE A 227 4.40 9.12 -24.46
CA ILE A 227 5.13 8.97 -25.71
C ILE A 227 4.32 8.17 -26.74
N MET A 228 3.61 7.13 -26.31
CA MET A 228 2.71 6.39 -27.20
C MET A 228 1.55 7.24 -27.69
N ALA A 229 0.96 8.06 -26.82
CA ALA A 229 -0.10 8.98 -27.19
C ALA A 229 0.39 10.06 -28.19
N ILE A 230 1.60 10.60 -27.99
CA ILE A 230 2.25 11.52 -28.92
C ILE A 230 2.47 10.83 -30.27
N HIS A 231 3.01 9.62 -30.27
CA HIS A 231 3.20 8.87 -31.51
C HIS A 231 1.89 8.65 -32.27
N ASN A 232 0.80 8.33 -31.56
CA ASN A 232 -0.51 8.17 -32.19
C ASN A 232 -1.05 9.49 -32.76
N ALA A 233 -0.74 10.62 -32.12
CA ALA A 233 -1.20 11.93 -32.57
C ALA A 233 -0.46 12.43 -33.83
N ILE A 234 0.87 12.22 -33.90
CA ILE A 234 1.70 12.81 -34.98
C ILE A 234 2.32 11.79 -35.94
N GLY A 235 2.16 10.48 -35.67
CA GLY A 235 2.72 9.40 -36.50
C GLY A 235 4.25 9.28 -36.45
N LYS A 236 4.90 9.89 -35.43
CA LYS A 236 6.35 9.91 -35.27
C LYS A 236 6.74 9.59 -33.84
N TRP A 237 7.85 8.84 -33.69
CA TRP A 237 8.45 8.62 -32.38
C TRP A 237 9.26 9.84 -31.95
N VAL A 238 9.14 10.19 -30.67
CA VAL A 238 9.90 11.25 -30.02
C VAL A 238 10.60 10.64 -28.82
N ASP A 239 11.90 10.88 -28.69
CA ASP A 239 12.67 10.39 -27.53
C ASP A 239 12.33 11.20 -26.27
N PRO A 240 12.04 10.53 -25.14
CA PRO A 240 11.74 11.22 -23.89
C PRO A 240 12.98 11.99 -23.35
N PRO A 241 12.76 13.09 -22.62
CA PRO A 241 11.52 13.84 -22.55
C PRO A 241 11.15 14.42 -23.91
N ALA A 242 9.85 14.40 -24.27
CA ALA A 242 9.34 14.93 -25.53
C ALA A 242 9.21 16.45 -25.45
N THR A 243 10.35 17.12 -25.38
CA THR A 243 10.43 18.58 -25.36
C THR A 243 9.97 19.19 -26.69
N PRO A 244 9.51 20.44 -26.73
CA PRO A 244 8.98 21.08 -27.93
C PRO A 244 9.92 21.01 -29.13
N ASP A 245 11.22 21.23 -28.92
CA ASP A 245 12.24 21.13 -29.97
C ASP A 245 12.35 19.71 -30.54
N LYS A 246 12.26 18.66 -29.71
CA LYS A 246 12.29 17.28 -30.18
C LYS A 246 11.04 16.91 -30.97
N VAL A 247 9.87 17.41 -30.54
CA VAL A 247 8.60 17.24 -31.25
C VAL A 247 8.66 17.90 -32.63
N LEU A 248 9.10 19.15 -32.69
CA LEU A 248 9.27 19.90 -33.96
C LEU A 248 10.27 19.20 -34.89
N LYS A 249 11.39 18.73 -34.34
CA LYS A 249 12.39 17.95 -35.10
C LYS A 249 11.78 16.66 -35.68
N ALA A 250 10.98 15.93 -34.93
CA ALA A 250 10.32 14.73 -35.40
C ALA A 250 9.31 15.04 -36.51
N LEU A 251 8.69 16.23 -36.49
CA LEU A 251 7.79 16.74 -37.51
C LEU A 251 8.54 17.30 -38.75
N GLY A 252 9.87 17.42 -38.70
CA GLY A 252 10.67 18.03 -39.76
C GLY A 252 10.53 19.55 -39.87
N LYS A 253 10.22 20.21 -38.74
CA LYS A 253 10.01 21.68 -38.64
C LYS A 253 11.16 22.40 -37.92
N ALA A 254 12.13 21.69 -37.36
CA ALA A 254 13.32 22.21 -36.69
C ALA A 254 14.59 21.45 -37.12
#